data_5247e2ea94f371ace15089964c028937
#
_entry.id   5247e2ea94f371ace15089964c028937
#
_cell.length_a   1.000
_cell.length_b   1.000
_cell.length_c   1.000
_cell.angle_alpha   90.00
_cell.angle_beta   90.00
_cell.angle_gamma   90.00
#
_symmetry.space_group_name_H-M   'P 1'
#
loop_
_entity.id
_entity.type
_entity.pdbx_description
1 polymer ?
#
loop_
_entity_poly.entity_id
_entity_poly.type
_entity_poly.pdbx_seq_one_letter_code
_entity_poly.pdbx_strand_id
1 'polypeptide(L)'
;MKKSIITIAAAVCMAAVLTACGGSQTKTKTETTAAATEKAGTEAASGETSAEGSEAATEAAGGKLVMVTNAEFPPYEFRENNDIVGIDADIARAIAEKLGMELEIQDMAFDSLIPAIQSGKADFAAAGMTVNEDRKKNVDFTDTYAEAAQVIIVKEDSDIASPDDLTGKKIGVQTGTTGDIYADDIENGDIQRFNKGMEAVMSLTQGKIDAVIIDREPAKVFVKENEGLKILDEAFTEEEYAIAIKKGNTELVDKFNTAIKELKESGEFQKIVDKYITAE
;
A
#
# COMPACT_ATOMS: atom_id res chain seq x y z
N MET A 1 26.27 48.27 -13.46
CA MET A 1 25.53 49.39 -14.10
C MET A 1 25.04 48.93 -15.46
N LYS A 2 23.79 48.73 -15.60
CA LYS A 2 22.77 49.10 -16.59
C LYS A 2 21.56 48.23 -16.42
N LYS A 3 20.54 48.85 -15.82
CA LYS A 3 19.15 48.39 -15.76
C LYS A 3 18.53 48.58 -17.15
N SER A 4 17.72 47.63 -17.60
CA SER A 4 16.72 47.91 -18.64
C SER A 4 15.42 47.24 -18.20
N ILE A 5 14.51 48.10 -17.86
CA ILE A 5 13.10 47.89 -17.62
C ILE A 5 12.42 48.00 -18.98
N ILE A 6 11.59 47.01 -19.34
CA ILE A 6 10.58 47.22 -20.41
C ILE A 6 9.22 46.78 -19.84
N THR A 7 8.37 47.77 -19.87
CA THR A 7 7.01 47.78 -19.30
C THR A 7 5.98 47.58 -20.43
N ILE A 8 4.88 46.87 -20.13
CA ILE A 8 3.48 47.03 -20.54
C ILE A 8 3.07 46.74 -22.00
N ALA A 9 2.07 45.88 -22.16
CA ALA A 9 0.78 46.27 -22.72
C ALA A 9 -0.28 45.20 -22.45
N ALA A 10 -1.31 45.62 -21.74
CA ALA A 10 -2.59 44.94 -21.57
C ALA A 10 -3.44 45.13 -22.83
N ALA A 11 -4.16 44.09 -23.23
CA ALA A 11 -5.30 44.25 -24.12
C ALA A 11 -6.45 43.37 -23.64
N VAL A 12 -7.44 44.03 -23.09
CA VAL A 12 -8.79 43.58 -22.79
C VAL A 12 -9.57 43.55 -24.10
N CYS A 13 -10.26 42.44 -24.39
CA CYS A 13 -11.42 42.46 -25.28
C CYS A 13 -12.52 41.58 -24.73
N MET A 14 -13.55 42.26 -24.19
CA MET A 14 -14.91 41.73 -23.99
C MET A 14 -15.61 41.63 -25.33
N ALA A 15 -16.38 40.56 -25.52
CA ALA A 15 -17.62 40.61 -26.27
C ALA A 15 -18.55 39.48 -25.81
N ALA A 16 -19.66 39.87 -25.26
CA ALA A 16 -20.85 39.07 -24.98
C ALA A 16 -21.74 39.01 -26.24
N VAL A 17 -22.68 38.08 -26.26
CA VAL A 17 -24.09 38.15 -26.74
C VAL A 17 -24.58 36.70 -26.92
N LEU A 18 -25.46 36.18 -26.07
CA LEU A 18 -26.93 36.13 -26.07
C LEU A 18 -27.58 35.37 -27.24
N THR A 19 -28.39 34.44 -26.93
CA THR A 19 -29.84 34.13 -27.11
C THR A 19 -30.03 32.87 -27.93
N ALA A 20 -30.98 31.97 -27.77
CA ALA A 20 -32.22 31.84 -27.00
C ALA A 20 -32.86 30.46 -27.28
N CYS A 21 -33.70 30.00 -26.34
CA CYS A 21 -35.02 29.39 -26.47
C CYS A 21 -35.30 28.09 -27.26
N GLY A 22 -36.04 27.23 -26.58
CA GLY A 22 -37.05 26.30 -27.10
C GLY A 22 -36.89 24.93 -26.40
N GLY A 23 -37.61 24.47 -25.45
CA GLY A 23 -39.01 24.49 -25.10
C GLY A 23 -39.72 23.26 -25.65
N SER A 24 -39.89 22.19 -24.80
CA SER A 24 -41.17 21.50 -24.78
C SER A 24 -41.27 20.54 -23.60
N GLN A 25 -42.26 20.75 -22.79
CA GLN A 25 -42.78 19.90 -21.73
C GLN A 25 -43.59 18.78 -22.33
N THR A 26 -43.56 17.59 -21.73
CA THR A 26 -44.75 16.77 -21.65
C THR A 26 -44.81 16.09 -20.28
N LYS A 27 -45.77 16.54 -19.51
CA LYS A 27 -46.29 15.88 -18.30
C LYS A 27 -47.20 14.75 -18.74
N THR A 28 -47.16 13.61 -18.09
CA THR A 28 -48.38 12.81 -17.88
C THR A 28 -48.32 12.22 -16.45
N LYS A 29 -49.37 12.50 -15.77
CA LYS A 29 -49.83 12.23 -14.45
C LYS A 29 -50.72 11.00 -14.46
N THR A 30 -50.89 10.36 -13.30
CA THR A 30 -52.08 9.67 -12.80
C THR A 30 -51.78 8.21 -12.45
N GLU A 31 -51.90 7.92 -11.27
CA GLU A 31 -52.81 7.68 -10.10
C GLU A 31 -52.86 6.20 -9.75
N THR A 32 -52.47 5.93 -8.53
CA THR A 32 -53.22 5.44 -7.38
C THR A 32 -54.25 4.31 -7.63
N THR A 33 -54.09 3.16 -6.98
CA THR A 33 -55.14 2.59 -6.16
C THR A 33 -54.59 1.56 -5.16
N ALA A 34 -55.06 1.69 -3.93
CA ALA A 34 -54.82 0.90 -2.75
C ALA A 34 -55.88 -0.22 -2.60
N ALA A 35 -55.64 -1.07 -1.62
CA ALA A 35 -56.53 -1.89 -0.79
C ALA A 35 -56.23 -3.37 -0.94
N ALA A 36 -55.84 -4.04 0.06
CA ALA A 36 -56.26 -4.36 1.44
C ALA A 36 -56.74 -5.79 1.57
N THR A 37 -56.24 -6.44 2.64
CA THR A 37 -56.95 -7.41 3.51
C THR A 37 -57.15 -8.85 2.98
N GLU A 38 -56.92 -9.93 3.67
CA GLU A 38 -56.98 -10.39 5.06
C GLU A 38 -56.53 -11.87 5.16
N LYS A 39 -55.93 -12.20 6.30
CA LYS A 39 -56.16 -13.25 7.28
C LYS A 39 -55.99 -14.75 6.97
N ALA A 40 -55.14 -15.28 7.80
CA ALA A 40 -55.33 -16.35 8.83
C ALA A 40 -55.45 -17.81 8.39
N GLY A 41 -54.70 -18.66 9.06
CA GLY A 41 -54.95 -20.11 9.14
C GLY A 41 -53.76 -20.84 9.78
N THR A 42 -53.86 -21.02 11.05
CA THR A 42 -53.20 -21.89 12.00
C THR A 42 -53.22 -23.35 11.55
N GLU A 43 -52.15 -24.14 11.75
CA GLU A 43 -52.15 -25.28 12.70
C GLU A 43 -50.87 -26.12 12.58
N ALA A 44 -50.50 -26.62 13.72
CA ALA A 44 -49.32 -27.38 14.08
C ALA A 44 -49.39 -28.86 13.68
N ALA A 45 -48.24 -29.52 13.56
CA ALA A 45 -47.94 -30.84 14.15
C ALA A 45 -46.46 -31.21 13.96
N SER A 46 -45.77 -31.28 15.03
CA SER A 46 -44.84 -32.29 15.60
C SER A 46 -44.33 -33.42 14.72
N GLY A 47 -43.02 -33.67 14.85
CA GLY A 47 -42.37 -34.90 14.38
C GLY A 47 -40.87 -34.86 14.58
N GLU A 48 -40.43 -35.41 15.64
CA GLU A 48 -39.14 -35.77 16.22
C GLU A 48 -37.95 -36.08 15.28
N THR A 49 -36.78 -35.60 15.74
CA THR A 49 -35.50 -36.30 15.98
C THR A 49 -34.74 -36.92 14.80
N SER A 50 -33.64 -36.34 14.46
CA SER A 50 -32.36 -37.06 14.37
C SER A 50 -31.19 -36.09 14.58
N ALA A 51 -30.45 -36.31 15.66
CA ALA A 51 -29.17 -35.74 15.92
C ALA A 51 -28.14 -36.42 15.03
N GLU A 52 -27.33 -35.63 14.33
CA GLU A 52 -25.96 -36.03 14.02
C GLU A 52 -25.13 -34.79 13.61
N GLY A 53 -24.01 -34.63 14.34
CA GLY A 53 -22.81 -33.99 13.81
C GLY A 53 -22.81 -32.44 13.73
N SER A 54 -22.96 -31.79 14.87
CA SER A 54 -22.39 -30.42 14.99
C SER A 54 -20.87 -30.56 15.06
N GLU A 55 -20.20 -30.45 13.90
CA GLU A 55 -18.86 -29.93 13.92
C GLU A 55 -18.94 -28.48 14.39
N ALA A 56 -18.55 -28.28 15.62
CA ALA A 56 -18.38 -26.97 16.21
C ALA A 56 -17.31 -26.23 15.37
N ALA A 57 -17.75 -25.43 14.43
CA ALA A 57 -16.98 -24.26 14.02
C ALA A 57 -16.86 -23.43 15.29
N THR A 58 -15.67 -23.43 15.87
CA THR A 58 -15.27 -22.48 16.90
C THR A 58 -15.42 -21.10 16.26
N GLU A 59 -16.54 -20.44 16.54
CA GLU A 59 -16.67 -19.00 16.28
C GLU A 59 -15.51 -18.36 17.04
N ALA A 60 -14.57 -17.76 16.31
CA ALA A 60 -13.50 -16.98 16.87
C ALA A 60 -14.12 -15.91 17.76
N ALA A 61 -13.80 -15.93 19.04
CA ALA A 61 -14.32 -14.99 20.03
C ALA A 61 -13.74 -13.56 19.90
N GLY A 62 -12.96 -13.29 18.83
CA GLY A 62 -12.33 -12.02 18.53
C GLY A 62 -12.85 -11.46 17.21
N GLY A 63 -13.14 -10.17 17.17
CA GLY A 63 -13.61 -9.46 15.98
C GLY A 63 -12.72 -9.67 14.74
N LYS A 64 -12.93 -8.87 13.70
CA LYS A 64 -12.18 -8.90 12.45
C LYS A 64 -11.13 -7.80 12.45
N LEU A 65 -9.93 -8.11 11.97
CA LEU A 65 -8.86 -7.18 11.64
C LEU A 65 -8.80 -6.97 10.13
N VAL A 66 -8.74 -5.74 9.70
CA VAL A 66 -8.57 -5.38 8.28
C VAL A 66 -7.17 -4.83 8.08
N MET A 67 -6.35 -5.58 7.36
CA MET A 67 -5.02 -5.18 6.89
C MET A 67 -5.11 -4.59 5.50
N VAL A 68 -4.39 -3.51 5.24
CA VAL A 68 -4.10 -3.03 3.90
C VAL A 68 -2.62 -3.18 3.59
N THR A 69 -2.33 -3.53 2.33
CA THR A 69 -0.96 -3.73 1.84
C THR A 69 -0.88 -3.37 0.36
N ASN A 70 0.34 -3.34 -0.20
CA ASN A 70 0.54 -3.24 -1.64
C ASN A 70 1.26 -4.49 -2.14
N ALA A 71 0.50 -5.50 -2.57
CA ALA A 71 0.97 -6.85 -2.86
C ALA A 71 1.78 -6.97 -4.16
N GLU A 72 2.80 -6.13 -4.31
CA GLU A 72 3.71 -6.01 -5.45
C GLU A 72 5.17 -5.86 -4.99
N PHE A 73 5.47 -6.22 -3.73
CA PHE A 73 6.73 -5.92 -3.04
C PHE A 73 7.37 -7.17 -2.42
N PRO A 74 7.79 -8.16 -3.26
CA PRO A 74 8.46 -9.35 -2.74
C PRO A 74 9.80 -8.98 -2.08
N PRO A 75 10.20 -9.65 -1.00
CA PRO A 75 9.56 -10.83 -0.36
C PRO A 75 8.56 -10.48 0.75
N TYR A 76 8.24 -9.19 0.97
CA TYR A 76 7.41 -8.75 2.10
C TYR A 76 5.92 -8.99 1.86
N GLU A 77 5.38 -8.54 0.73
CA GLU A 77 3.99 -8.76 0.33
C GLU A 77 3.87 -8.83 -1.20
N PHE A 78 3.36 -9.92 -1.68
CA PHE A 78 3.19 -10.14 -3.12
C PHE A 78 2.08 -11.16 -3.40
N ARG A 79 1.68 -11.24 -4.68
CA ARG A 79 0.69 -12.21 -5.11
C ARG A 79 1.36 -13.48 -5.59
N GLU A 80 0.92 -14.59 -5.00
CA GLU A 80 1.19 -15.92 -5.51
C GLU A 80 -0.15 -16.56 -5.88
N ASN A 81 -0.39 -16.79 -7.17
CA ASN A 81 -1.71 -17.13 -7.71
C ASN A 81 -2.75 -16.05 -7.37
N ASN A 82 -3.75 -16.38 -6.53
CA ASN A 82 -4.76 -15.42 -6.07
C ASN A 82 -4.55 -14.95 -4.62
N ASP A 83 -3.58 -15.52 -3.93
CA ASP A 83 -3.33 -15.23 -2.52
C ASP A 83 -2.29 -14.11 -2.38
N ILE A 84 -2.42 -13.33 -1.31
CA ILE A 84 -1.41 -12.39 -0.88
C ILE A 84 -0.53 -13.12 0.12
N VAL A 85 0.76 -13.24 -0.19
CA VAL A 85 1.77 -13.95 0.60
C VAL A 85 2.96 -13.04 0.88
N GLY A 86 3.92 -13.49 1.66
CA GLY A 86 5.12 -12.75 2.00
C GLY A 86 5.27 -12.58 3.51
N ILE A 87 6.39 -11.98 3.91
CA ILE A 87 6.78 -11.81 5.32
C ILE A 87 5.69 -11.04 6.08
N ASP A 88 5.24 -9.91 5.54
CA ASP A 88 4.27 -9.03 6.18
C ASP A 88 2.89 -9.68 6.29
N ALA A 89 2.48 -10.40 5.24
CA ALA A 89 1.22 -11.13 5.24
C ALA A 89 1.24 -12.28 6.27
N ASP A 90 2.35 -13.01 6.39
CA ASP A 90 2.48 -14.12 7.33
C ASP A 90 2.63 -13.64 8.77
N ILE A 91 3.36 -12.53 9.02
CA ILE A 91 3.41 -11.86 10.34
C ILE A 91 2.00 -11.42 10.75
N ALA A 92 1.24 -10.78 9.85
CA ALA A 92 -0.11 -10.33 10.14
C ALA A 92 -1.06 -11.50 10.47
N ARG A 93 -0.95 -12.63 9.77
CA ARG A 93 -1.71 -13.86 10.08
C ARG A 93 -1.37 -14.40 11.46
N ALA A 94 -0.08 -14.50 11.78
CA ALA A 94 0.37 -14.98 13.09
C ALA A 94 -0.07 -14.06 14.23
N ILE A 95 -0.07 -12.72 14.02
CA ILE A 95 -0.60 -11.76 14.99
C ILE A 95 -2.11 -11.96 15.17
N ALA A 96 -2.88 -12.05 14.08
CA ALA A 96 -4.33 -12.24 14.16
C ALA A 96 -4.70 -13.54 14.87
N GLU A 97 -3.99 -14.63 14.60
CA GLU A 97 -4.15 -15.92 15.29
C GLU A 97 -3.92 -15.79 16.80
N LYS A 98 -2.82 -15.14 17.20
CA LYS A 98 -2.52 -14.88 18.63
C LYS A 98 -3.58 -14.03 19.32
N LEU A 99 -4.20 -13.11 18.61
CA LEU A 99 -5.28 -12.27 19.13
C LEU A 99 -6.66 -12.94 19.07
N GLY A 100 -6.77 -14.13 18.46
CA GLY A 100 -8.04 -14.82 18.23
C GLY A 100 -8.99 -14.05 17.32
N MET A 101 -8.47 -13.33 16.34
CA MET A 101 -9.22 -12.47 15.42
C MET A 101 -9.15 -13.02 13.98
N GLU A 102 -10.21 -12.80 13.20
CA GLU A 102 -10.18 -13.05 11.76
C GLU A 102 -9.36 -11.96 11.06
N LEU A 103 -8.54 -12.32 10.06
CA LEU A 103 -7.77 -11.37 9.25
C LEU A 103 -8.35 -11.26 7.83
N GLU A 104 -8.67 -10.06 7.42
CA GLU A 104 -8.89 -9.71 6.00
C GLU A 104 -7.70 -8.90 5.50
N ILE A 105 -7.12 -9.31 4.35
CA ILE A 105 -6.03 -8.57 3.69
C ILE A 105 -6.57 -7.93 2.42
N GLN A 106 -6.43 -6.61 2.30
CA GLN A 106 -6.85 -5.84 1.13
C GLN A 106 -5.62 -5.24 0.43
N ASP A 107 -5.56 -5.42 -0.90
CA ASP A 107 -4.50 -4.89 -1.76
C ASP A 107 -4.91 -3.54 -2.35
N MET A 108 -4.01 -2.56 -2.26
CA MET A 108 -4.19 -1.23 -2.86
C MET A 108 -2.86 -0.55 -3.14
N ALA A 109 -2.87 0.59 -3.84
CA ALA A 109 -1.68 1.38 -4.10
C ALA A 109 -1.03 1.86 -2.79
N PHE A 110 0.31 1.87 -2.72
CA PHE A 110 1.07 2.16 -1.51
C PHE A 110 0.74 3.52 -0.89
N ASP A 111 0.61 4.57 -1.70
CA ASP A 111 0.23 5.92 -1.29
C ASP A 111 -1.18 6.03 -0.70
N SER A 112 -2.02 5.01 -0.93
CA SER A 112 -3.39 4.92 -0.41
C SER A 112 -3.49 4.24 0.96
N LEU A 113 -2.42 3.59 1.47
CA LEU A 113 -2.45 2.79 2.70
C LEU A 113 -2.73 3.65 3.94
N ILE A 114 -1.95 4.71 4.16
CA ILE A 114 -2.16 5.63 5.30
C ILE A 114 -3.54 6.31 5.25
N PRO A 115 -4.01 6.86 4.11
CA PRO A 115 -5.39 7.32 3.97
C PRO A 115 -6.47 6.29 4.32
N ALA A 116 -6.28 5.02 3.97
CA ALA A 116 -7.22 3.95 4.32
C ALA A 116 -7.30 3.72 5.84
N ILE A 117 -6.16 3.72 6.54
CA ILE A 117 -6.09 3.62 8.01
C ILE A 117 -6.75 4.84 8.66
N GLN A 118 -6.42 6.06 8.21
CA GLN A 118 -6.96 7.29 8.75
C GLN A 118 -8.50 7.36 8.64
N SER A 119 -9.03 6.93 7.50
CA SER A 119 -10.49 6.91 7.27
C SER A 119 -11.22 5.79 8.00
N GLY A 120 -10.50 4.84 8.62
CA GLY A 120 -11.08 3.69 9.30
C GLY A 120 -11.58 2.59 8.34
N LYS A 121 -11.12 2.59 7.08
CA LYS A 121 -11.35 1.47 6.14
C LYS A 121 -10.47 0.26 6.48
N ALA A 122 -9.34 0.50 7.11
CA ALA A 122 -8.43 -0.52 7.61
C ALA A 122 -8.01 -0.21 9.04
N ASP A 123 -7.64 -1.24 9.77
CA ASP A 123 -7.13 -1.14 11.14
C ASP A 123 -5.62 -0.87 11.14
N PHE A 124 -4.91 -1.46 10.18
CA PHE A 124 -3.45 -1.37 10.08
C PHE A 124 -2.95 -1.60 8.64
N ALA A 125 -1.68 -1.20 8.40
CA ALA A 125 -0.93 -1.58 7.21
C ALA A 125 0.36 -2.30 7.60
N ALA A 126 0.63 -3.43 6.95
CA ALA A 126 1.92 -4.08 6.89
C ALA A 126 2.30 -4.17 5.40
N ALA A 127 3.35 -3.44 5.00
CA ALA A 127 3.66 -3.17 3.60
C ALA A 127 5.12 -2.69 3.40
N GLY A 128 6.09 -3.31 4.08
CA GLY A 128 7.47 -2.82 4.08
C GLY A 128 7.53 -1.32 4.42
N MET A 129 6.72 -0.87 5.37
CA MET A 129 6.54 0.55 5.60
C MET A 129 7.60 1.12 6.53
N THR A 130 8.47 1.96 5.98
CA THR A 130 9.49 2.69 6.72
C THR A 130 8.88 3.66 7.71
N VAL A 131 9.42 3.66 8.93
CA VAL A 131 9.10 4.61 9.98
C VAL A 131 9.77 5.96 9.70
N ASN A 132 8.99 7.02 9.52
CA ASN A 132 9.52 8.37 9.41
C ASN A 132 8.61 9.39 10.12
N GLU A 133 9.14 10.60 10.34
CA GLU A 133 8.44 11.64 11.11
C GLU A 133 7.16 12.15 10.43
N ASP A 134 7.09 12.16 9.11
CA ASP A 134 5.89 12.61 8.40
C ASP A 134 4.76 11.58 8.49
N ARG A 135 5.09 10.29 8.38
CA ARG A 135 4.13 9.20 8.59
C ARG A 135 3.63 9.14 10.03
N LYS A 136 4.51 9.38 11.02
CA LYS A 136 4.15 9.45 12.46
C LYS A 136 3.14 10.53 12.80
N LYS A 137 3.02 11.57 12.00
CA LYS A 137 1.97 12.60 12.19
C LYS A 137 0.58 12.02 11.91
N ASN A 138 0.48 11.00 11.08
CA ASN A 138 -0.75 10.47 10.51
C ASN A 138 -1.16 9.11 11.07
N VAL A 139 -0.20 8.30 11.49
CA VAL A 139 -0.39 6.95 12.04
C VAL A 139 0.51 6.77 13.26
N ASP A 140 0.23 5.75 14.06
CA ASP A 140 1.17 5.21 15.05
C ASP A 140 1.81 3.95 14.48
N PHE A 141 3.00 3.63 14.96
CA PHE A 141 3.75 2.48 14.52
C PHE A 141 3.97 1.50 15.68
N THR A 142 4.07 0.23 15.35
CA THR A 142 4.63 -0.78 16.27
C THR A 142 6.13 -0.54 16.49
N ASP A 143 6.73 -1.36 17.35
CA ASP A 143 8.18 -1.56 17.34
C ASP A 143 8.61 -2.07 15.94
N THR A 144 9.84 -1.72 15.54
CA THR A 144 10.37 -2.13 14.24
C THR A 144 10.61 -3.64 14.18
N TYR A 145 10.30 -4.23 13.02
CA TYR A 145 10.41 -5.67 12.83
C TYR A 145 11.51 -6.08 11.85
N ALA A 146 11.94 -5.17 10.97
CA ALA A 146 12.99 -5.42 9.98
C ALA A 146 13.86 -4.17 9.78
N GLU A 147 15.16 -4.39 9.53
CA GLU A 147 16.06 -3.40 8.97
C GLU A 147 15.85 -3.36 7.45
N ALA A 148 15.95 -2.18 6.86
CA ALA A 148 15.75 -1.94 5.45
C ALA A 148 16.76 -0.90 4.93
N ALA A 149 16.82 -0.75 3.62
CA ALA A 149 17.65 0.27 3.00
C ALA A 149 17.11 0.59 1.62
N GLN A 150 17.14 1.86 1.23
CA GLN A 150 16.96 2.23 -0.17
C GLN A 150 18.25 1.97 -0.92
N VAL A 151 18.16 1.37 -2.09
CA VAL A 151 19.28 1.08 -2.99
C VAL A 151 18.98 1.59 -4.39
N ILE A 152 20.01 1.62 -5.22
CA ILE A 152 19.90 2.10 -6.60
C ILE A 152 20.07 0.91 -7.54
N ILE A 153 19.10 0.68 -8.42
CA ILE A 153 19.20 -0.26 -9.53
C ILE A 153 19.58 0.51 -10.79
N VAL A 154 20.58 0.03 -11.49
CA VAL A 154 21.01 0.57 -12.78
C VAL A 154 21.24 -0.56 -13.79
N LYS A 155 21.43 -0.24 -15.08
CA LYS A 155 21.90 -1.22 -16.06
C LYS A 155 23.33 -1.62 -15.77
N GLU A 156 23.75 -2.82 -16.11
CA GLU A 156 25.13 -3.32 -15.92
C GLU A 156 26.17 -2.44 -16.59
N ASP A 157 25.85 -1.87 -17.76
CA ASP A 157 26.71 -0.99 -18.55
C ASP A 157 26.57 0.50 -18.18
N SER A 158 25.82 0.83 -17.10
CA SER A 158 25.64 2.20 -16.64
C SER A 158 26.94 2.81 -16.10
N ASP A 159 27.12 4.09 -16.35
CA ASP A 159 28.17 4.95 -15.78
C ASP A 159 27.87 5.45 -14.35
N ILE A 160 26.64 5.22 -13.87
CA ILE A 160 26.23 5.53 -12.49
C ILE A 160 26.86 4.49 -11.56
N ALA A 161 27.68 4.94 -10.63
CA ALA A 161 28.42 4.08 -9.68
C ALA A 161 28.12 4.41 -8.21
N SER A 162 27.54 5.57 -7.92
CA SER A 162 27.23 6.06 -6.58
C SER A 162 25.96 6.91 -6.56
N PRO A 163 25.37 7.21 -5.38
CA PRO A 163 24.26 8.14 -5.25
C PRO A 163 24.54 9.54 -5.83
N ASP A 164 25.79 10.03 -5.76
CA ASP A 164 26.17 11.35 -6.27
C ASP A 164 26.03 11.46 -7.80
N ASP A 165 26.12 10.34 -8.52
CA ASP A 165 26.00 10.29 -9.97
C ASP A 165 24.55 10.43 -10.46
N LEU A 166 23.57 10.49 -9.57
CA LEU A 166 22.14 10.65 -9.90
C LEU A 166 21.77 12.09 -10.31
N THR A 167 22.66 13.06 -10.08
CA THR A 167 22.43 14.46 -10.50
C THR A 167 22.10 14.55 -11.98
N GLY A 168 20.95 15.13 -12.32
CA GLY A 168 20.48 15.31 -13.69
C GLY A 168 20.02 14.05 -14.41
N LYS A 169 19.93 12.90 -13.73
CA LYS A 169 19.49 11.62 -14.31
C LYS A 169 17.97 11.47 -14.24
N LYS A 170 17.44 10.57 -15.05
CA LYS A 170 16.03 10.13 -14.98
C LYS A 170 15.90 8.98 -14.01
N ILE A 171 15.16 9.21 -12.92
CA ILE A 171 15.08 8.28 -11.80
C ILE A 171 13.65 7.80 -11.64
N GLY A 172 13.46 6.48 -11.64
CA GLY A 172 12.18 5.85 -11.34
C GLY A 172 12.03 5.57 -9.86
N VAL A 173 10.87 5.87 -9.31
CA VAL A 173 10.49 5.59 -7.91
C VAL A 173 9.07 5.08 -7.84
N GLN A 174 8.72 4.35 -6.79
CA GLN A 174 7.33 4.04 -6.52
C GLN A 174 6.71 5.19 -5.71
N THR A 175 5.53 5.65 -6.16
CA THR A 175 4.82 6.78 -5.55
C THR A 175 4.55 6.58 -4.06
N GLY A 176 4.91 7.58 -3.24
CA GLY A 176 4.65 7.63 -1.80
C GLY A 176 5.62 6.82 -0.93
N THR A 177 6.62 6.14 -1.51
CA THR A 177 7.69 5.47 -0.76
C THR A 177 8.72 6.48 -0.23
N THR A 178 9.63 6.02 0.61
CA THR A 178 10.78 6.86 1.05
C THR A 178 11.75 7.10 -0.09
N GLY A 179 11.90 6.16 -1.02
CA GLY A 179 12.65 6.39 -2.26
C GLY A 179 12.10 7.54 -3.10
N ASP A 180 10.76 7.71 -3.16
CA ASP A 180 10.12 8.85 -3.80
C ASP A 180 10.40 10.17 -3.05
N ILE A 181 10.31 10.14 -1.72
CA ILE A 181 10.57 11.33 -0.88
C ILE A 181 12.02 11.81 -1.03
N TYR A 182 12.98 10.90 -0.93
CA TYR A 182 14.40 11.25 -1.01
C TYR A 182 14.85 11.63 -2.43
N ALA A 183 14.20 11.07 -3.44
CA ALA A 183 14.52 11.40 -4.83
C ALA A 183 14.25 12.87 -5.17
N ASP A 184 13.31 13.53 -4.47
CA ASP A 184 13.02 14.96 -4.66
C ASP A 184 14.19 15.88 -4.24
N ASP A 185 15.11 15.40 -3.42
CA ASP A 185 16.31 16.13 -3.00
C ASP A 185 17.48 15.99 -4.00
N ILE A 186 17.35 15.14 -5.04
CA ILE A 186 18.40 14.94 -6.03
C ILE A 186 18.48 16.14 -6.98
N GLU A 187 19.63 16.80 -7.00
CA GLU A 187 19.84 18.01 -7.80
C GLU A 187 19.57 17.76 -9.30
N ASN A 188 18.64 18.54 -9.88
CA ASN A 188 18.22 18.43 -11.28
C ASN A 188 17.74 17.05 -11.72
N GLY A 189 17.34 16.17 -10.79
CA GLY A 189 16.77 14.86 -11.09
C GLY A 189 15.43 14.97 -11.85
N ASP A 190 15.25 14.14 -12.88
CA ASP A 190 13.95 13.94 -13.56
C ASP A 190 13.25 12.73 -12.91
N ILE A 191 12.44 13.00 -11.86
CA ILE A 191 11.84 11.94 -11.06
C ILE A 191 10.55 11.44 -11.72
N GLN A 192 10.57 10.17 -12.13
CA GLN A 192 9.43 9.49 -12.75
C GLN A 192 8.77 8.55 -11.73
N ARG A 193 7.52 8.86 -11.40
CA ARG A 193 6.73 8.17 -10.38
C ARG A 193 5.88 7.08 -11.00
N PHE A 194 5.96 5.88 -10.43
CA PHE A 194 5.20 4.70 -10.86
C PHE A 194 4.32 4.20 -9.72
N ASN A 195 3.21 3.56 -10.05
CA ASN A 195 2.36 2.95 -9.02
C ASN A 195 3.00 1.71 -8.40
N LYS A 196 3.87 1.02 -9.15
CA LYS A 196 4.55 -0.22 -8.75
C LYS A 196 6.04 -0.12 -8.99
N GLY A 197 6.86 -0.65 -8.07
CA GLY A 197 8.31 -0.69 -8.23
C GLY A 197 8.76 -1.44 -9.48
N MET A 198 8.09 -2.55 -9.83
CA MET A 198 8.37 -3.31 -11.05
C MET A 198 8.15 -2.49 -12.33
N GLU A 199 7.20 -1.56 -12.37
CA GLU A 199 6.99 -0.69 -13.54
C GLU A 199 8.19 0.25 -13.76
N ALA A 200 8.80 0.75 -12.67
CA ALA A 200 10.04 1.52 -12.72
C ALA A 200 11.19 0.65 -13.26
N VAL A 201 11.34 -0.58 -12.76
CA VAL A 201 12.36 -1.53 -13.23
C VAL A 201 12.18 -1.86 -14.72
N MET A 202 10.96 -2.09 -15.18
CA MET A 202 10.67 -2.29 -16.60
C MET A 202 11.02 -1.05 -17.44
N SER A 203 10.78 0.15 -16.91
CA SER A 203 11.15 1.41 -17.57
C SER A 203 12.67 1.56 -17.71
N LEU A 204 13.42 1.16 -16.67
CA LEU A 204 14.89 1.10 -16.68
C LEU A 204 15.40 0.10 -17.74
N THR A 205 14.87 -1.13 -17.74
CA THR A 205 15.23 -2.16 -18.73
C THR A 205 15.04 -1.66 -20.17
N GLN A 206 13.95 -0.93 -20.42
CA GLN A 206 13.65 -0.32 -21.71
C GLN A 206 14.50 0.92 -22.04
N GLY A 207 15.35 1.39 -21.13
CA GLY A 207 16.19 2.57 -21.32
C GLY A 207 15.43 3.90 -21.34
N LYS A 208 14.23 3.95 -20.74
CA LYS A 208 13.45 5.18 -20.61
C LYS A 208 13.89 6.04 -19.44
N ILE A 209 14.45 5.41 -18.41
CA ILE A 209 15.06 6.01 -17.24
C ILE A 209 16.46 5.45 -17.03
N ASP A 210 17.26 6.11 -16.20
CA ASP A 210 18.67 5.82 -15.99
C ASP A 210 18.91 5.00 -14.71
N ALA A 211 18.06 5.15 -13.69
CA ALA A 211 18.16 4.47 -12.41
C ALA A 211 16.77 4.24 -11.78
N VAL A 212 16.69 3.32 -10.82
CA VAL A 212 15.52 3.13 -9.93
C VAL A 212 16.02 3.18 -8.50
N ILE A 213 15.32 3.96 -7.63
CA ILE A 213 15.53 3.93 -6.19
C ILE A 213 14.40 3.10 -5.59
N ILE A 214 14.76 2.05 -4.85
CA ILE A 214 13.83 1.11 -4.23
C ILE A 214 14.52 0.38 -3.09
N ASP A 215 13.73 -0.28 -2.23
CA ASP A 215 14.24 -1.07 -1.11
C ASP A 215 15.07 -2.27 -1.55
N ARG A 216 16.09 -2.61 -0.73
CA ARG A 216 17.12 -3.60 -1.05
C ARG A 216 16.57 -4.99 -1.37
N GLU A 217 15.66 -5.52 -0.53
CA GLU A 217 15.19 -6.89 -0.74
C GLU A 217 14.31 -7.03 -1.99
N PRO A 218 13.34 -6.14 -2.26
CA PRO A 218 12.68 -6.12 -3.56
C PRO A 218 13.62 -5.90 -4.74
N ALA A 219 14.65 -5.04 -4.58
CA ALA A 219 15.65 -4.81 -5.62
C ALA A 219 16.37 -6.11 -6.01
N LYS A 220 16.77 -6.93 -5.01
CA LYS A 220 17.40 -8.25 -5.26
C LYS A 220 16.50 -9.17 -6.08
N VAL A 221 15.20 -9.22 -5.74
CA VAL A 221 14.23 -10.03 -6.49
C VAL A 221 14.11 -9.52 -7.92
N PHE A 222 13.91 -8.22 -8.10
CA PHE A 222 13.72 -7.63 -9.41
C PHE A 222 14.96 -7.74 -10.32
N VAL A 223 16.15 -7.56 -9.78
CA VAL A 223 17.40 -7.73 -10.55
C VAL A 223 17.61 -9.18 -10.94
N LYS A 224 17.29 -10.14 -10.06
CA LYS A 224 17.37 -11.56 -10.37
C LYS A 224 16.43 -11.97 -11.50
N GLU A 225 15.26 -11.34 -11.59
CA GLU A 225 14.25 -11.63 -12.62
C GLU A 225 14.47 -10.86 -13.92
N ASN A 226 15.35 -9.85 -13.95
CA ASN A 226 15.59 -8.98 -15.09
C ASN A 226 17.10 -8.92 -15.41
N GLU A 227 17.55 -9.70 -16.39
CA GLU A 227 18.94 -9.72 -16.84
C GLU A 227 19.43 -8.33 -17.28
N GLY A 228 20.73 -8.05 -17.09
CA GLY A 228 21.37 -6.79 -17.50
C GLY A 228 21.17 -5.61 -16.52
N LEU A 229 20.67 -5.89 -15.32
CA LEU A 229 20.56 -4.95 -14.23
C LEU A 229 21.51 -5.30 -13.08
N LYS A 230 21.95 -4.29 -12.33
CA LYS A 230 22.71 -4.46 -11.09
C LYS A 230 22.23 -3.47 -10.01
N ILE A 231 22.43 -3.86 -8.76
CA ILE A 231 22.26 -2.98 -7.60
C ILE A 231 23.62 -2.35 -7.31
N LEU A 232 23.68 -1.06 -6.99
CA LEU A 232 24.90 -0.43 -6.53
C LEU A 232 25.24 -0.89 -5.11
N ASP A 233 26.55 -1.02 -4.83
CA ASP A 233 27.03 -1.51 -3.52
C ASP A 233 26.70 -0.53 -2.39
N GLU A 234 26.73 0.77 -2.66
CA GLU A 234 26.42 1.82 -1.70
C GLU A 234 24.91 1.98 -1.57
N ALA A 235 24.41 1.83 -0.34
CA ALA A 235 23.02 2.11 -0.02
C ALA A 235 22.73 3.61 -0.15
N PHE A 236 21.55 3.96 -0.65
CA PHE A 236 21.10 5.34 -0.70
C PHE A 236 20.75 5.84 0.71
N THR A 237 20.11 5.00 1.52
CA THR A 237 19.82 5.26 2.94
C THR A 237 19.49 3.97 3.68
N GLU A 238 19.71 3.98 5.01
CA GLU A 238 19.29 2.88 5.89
C GLU A 238 17.97 3.24 6.58
N GLU A 239 17.10 2.26 6.78
CA GLU A 239 15.73 2.42 7.24
C GLU A 239 15.29 1.27 8.13
N GLU A 240 14.11 1.39 8.75
CA GLU A 240 13.47 0.33 9.52
C GLU A 240 11.98 0.25 9.18
N TYR A 241 11.45 -0.97 9.11
CA TYR A 241 10.03 -1.22 8.88
C TYR A 241 9.27 -1.46 10.18
N ALA A 242 8.04 -0.93 10.23
CA ALA A 242 7.07 -1.20 11.28
C ALA A 242 5.64 -1.29 10.70
N ILE A 243 4.75 -1.88 11.48
CA ILE A 243 3.33 -1.95 11.14
C ILE A 243 2.69 -0.61 11.51
N ALA A 244 2.03 0.02 10.53
CA ALA A 244 1.31 1.28 10.73
C ALA A 244 -0.11 1.01 11.22
N ILE A 245 -0.51 1.69 12.29
CA ILE A 245 -1.82 1.54 12.97
C ILE A 245 -2.50 2.91 13.04
N LYS A 246 -3.81 2.92 13.09
CA LYS A 246 -4.58 4.17 13.20
C LYS A 246 -4.09 5.03 14.37
N LYS A 247 -3.86 6.32 14.10
CA LYS A 247 -3.37 7.29 15.08
C LYS A 247 -4.23 7.32 16.35
N GLY A 248 -3.59 7.16 17.50
CA GLY A 248 -4.23 7.14 18.82
C GLY A 248 -4.78 5.77 19.24
N ASN A 249 -4.68 4.73 18.43
CA ASN A 249 -5.08 3.36 18.80
C ASN A 249 -3.93 2.62 19.52
N THR A 250 -3.52 3.15 20.66
CA THR A 250 -2.40 2.61 21.46
C THR A 250 -2.67 1.20 21.96
N GLU A 251 -3.94 0.84 22.22
CA GLU A 251 -4.30 -0.51 22.62
C GLU A 251 -3.93 -1.54 21.55
N LEU A 252 -4.20 -1.24 20.28
CA LEU A 252 -3.83 -2.13 19.17
C LEU A 252 -2.33 -2.17 18.95
N VAL A 253 -1.62 -1.03 19.10
CA VAL A 253 -0.15 -0.98 19.05
C VAL A 253 0.46 -1.90 20.11
N ASP A 254 -0.01 -1.82 21.35
CA ASP A 254 0.49 -2.63 22.47
C ASP A 254 0.25 -4.14 22.25
N LYS A 255 -0.94 -4.50 21.72
CA LYS A 255 -1.27 -5.88 21.36
C LYS A 255 -0.35 -6.42 20.26
N PHE A 256 -0.10 -5.63 19.23
CA PHE A 256 0.77 -6.00 18.13
C PHE A 256 2.22 -6.14 18.59
N ASN A 257 2.74 -5.19 19.38
CA ASN A 257 4.08 -5.26 19.95
C ASN A 257 4.26 -6.50 20.83
N THR A 258 3.26 -6.83 21.64
CA THR A 258 3.27 -8.05 22.47
C THR A 258 3.33 -9.29 21.58
N ALA A 259 2.48 -9.37 20.53
CA ALA A 259 2.47 -10.50 19.62
C ALA A 259 3.77 -10.63 18.82
N ILE A 260 4.34 -9.52 18.30
CA ILE A 260 5.63 -9.50 17.59
C ILE A 260 6.75 -10.00 18.51
N LYS A 261 6.78 -9.53 19.76
CA LYS A 261 7.76 -9.98 20.75
C LYS A 261 7.67 -11.49 20.99
N GLU A 262 6.46 -12.01 21.20
CA GLU A 262 6.23 -13.45 21.40
C GLU A 262 6.63 -14.28 20.16
N LEU A 263 6.35 -13.78 18.94
CA LEU A 263 6.80 -14.44 17.70
C LEU A 263 8.32 -14.48 17.61
N LYS A 264 9.00 -13.40 18.00
CA LYS A 264 10.48 -13.36 18.04
C LYS A 264 11.03 -14.32 19.09
N GLU A 265 10.46 -14.34 20.30
CA GLU A 265 10.90 -15.21 21.41
C GLU A 265 10.67 -16.71 21.14
N SER A 266 9.60 -17.06 20.44
CA SER A 266 9.30 -18.45 20.04
C SER A 266 10.12 -18.94 18.85
N GLY A 267 10.79 -18.04 18.14
CA GLY A 267 11.49 -18.32 16.89
C GLY A 267 10.56 -18.49 15.68
N GLU A 268 9.27 -18.23 15.82
CA GLU A 268 8.29 -18.28 14.72
C GLU A 268 8.51 -17.14 13.73
N PHE A 269 8.83 -15.95 14.24
CA PHE A 269 9.20 -14.80 13.42
C PHE A 269 10.34 -15.14 12.45
N GLN A 270 11.42 -15.76 12.94
CA GLN A 270 12.56 -16.14 12.10
C GLN A 270 12.16 -17.18 11.05
N LYS A 271 11.30 -18.14 11.37
CA LYS A 271 10.79 -19.12 10.40
C LYS A 271 9.98 -18.46 9.28
N ILE A 272 9.21 -17.40 9.59
CA ILE A 272 8.50 -16.62 8.59
C ILE A 272 9.51 -15.94 7.67
N VAL A 273 10.52 -15.28 8.21
CA VAL A 273 11.57 -14.61 7.41
C VAL A 273 12.30 -15.61 6.52
N ASP A 274 12.77 -16.74 7.10
CA ASP A 274 13.55 -17.77 6.39
C ASP A 274 12.76 -18.47 5.26
N LYS A 275 11.42 -18.41 5.30
CA LYS A 275 10.58 -18.93 4.23
C LYS A 275 10.72 -18.13 2.93
N TYR A 276 11.01 -16.85 3.04
CA TYR A 276 11.04 -15.91 1.90
C TYR A 276 12.43 -15.37 1.59
N ILE A 277 13.27 -15.21 2.60
CA ILE A 277 14.66 -14.77 2.47
C ILE A 277 15.56 -15.92 2.88
N THR A 278 16.17 -16.58 1.91
CA THR A 278 17.22 -17.57 2.18
C THR A 278 18.53 -16.85 2.45
N ALA A 279 19.19 -17.16 3.57
CA ALA A 279 20.55 -16.68 3.82
C ALA A 279 21.47 -17.09 2.64
N GLU A 280 22.12 -16.12 2.01
CA GLU A 280 23.12 -16.33 0.96
C GLU A 280 24.41 -16.96 1.53
#